data_fb45c2a4339d5bbe83623e9eb233b520
#
_entry.id   fb45c2a4339d5bbe83623e9eb233b520
#
_cell.length_a   1.000
_cell.length_b   1.000
_cell.length_c   1.000
_cell.angle_alpha   90.00
_cell.angle_beta   90.00
_cell.angle_gamma   90.00
#
_symmetry.space_group_name_H-M   'P 1'
#
loop_
_entity.id
_entity.type
_entity.pdbx_description
1 polymer ?
#
loop_
_entity_poly.entity_id
_entity_poly.type
_entity_poly.pdbx_seq_one_letter_code
_entity_poly.pdbx_strand_id
1 'polypeptide(L)'
;MPDIQKTRELQYKVMQDIAAGALIPMMRIGDELRLFEKLYKFGPCSSDNFSIKIKMDKRYIREWLLALSAASYINYNPETEEFSLSDEQYSVLGDEDSISLMIGGFENLAGAIHNVDKIKANFLNGKGTD
;
A
#
# COMPACT_ATOMS: atom_id res chain seq x y z
N MET A 1 4.08 4.70 -38.49
CA MET A 1 3.10 5.35 -37.56
C MET A 1 2.64 4.37 -36.50
N PRO A 2 2.67 4.75 -35.22
CA PRO A 2 2.14 3.88 -34.17
C PRO A 2 0.64 3.66 -34.33
N ASP A 3 0.21 2.44 -34.03
CA ASP A 3 -1.20 2.09 -33.93
C ASP A 3 -1.81 2.73 -32.68
N ILE A 4 -2.86 3.51 -32.84
CA ILE A 4 -3.49 4.27 -31.74
C ILE A 4 -4.06 3.33 -30.67
N GLN A 5 -4.70 2.23 -31.09
CA GLN A 5 -5.28 1.27 -30.15
C GLN A 5 -4.21 0.61 -29.29
N LYS A 6 -3.14 0.14 -29.89
CA LYS A 6 -2.01 -0.47 -29.18
C LYS A 6 -1.31 0.52 -28.25
N THR A 7 -1.20 1.77 -28.69
CA THR A 7 -0.63 2.85 -27.87
C THR A 7 -1.47 3.07 -26.61
N ARG A 8 -2.79 3.13 -26.73
CA ARG A 8 -3.70 3.31 -25.57
C ARG A 8 -3.64 2.13 -24.62
N GLU A 9 -3.59 0.92 -25.15
CA GLU A 9 -3.46 -0.29 -24.32
C GLU A 9 -2.18 -0.26 -23.49
N LEU A 10 -1.05 0.13 -24.10
CA LEU A 10 0.21 0.26 -23.38
C LEU A 10 0.17 1.39 -22.36
N GLN A 11 -0.42 2.54 -22.68
CA GLN A 11 -0.60 3.63 -21.73
C GLN A 11 -1.41 3.19 -20.52
N TYR A 12 -2.50 2.43 -20.74
CA TYR A 12 -3.32 1.91 -19.65
C TYR A 12 -2.52 0.97 -18.74
N LYS A 13 -1.72 0.08 -19.34
CA LYS A 13 -0.84 -0.80 -18.56
C LYS A 13 0.15 -0.01 -17.71
N VAL A 14 0.79 1.00 -18.29
CA VAL A 14 1.74 1.85 -17.58
C VAL A 14 1.05 2.58 -16.42
N MET A 15 -0.15 3.10 -16.64
CA MET A 15 -0.92 3.76 -15.59
C MET A 15 -1.23 2.81 -14.43
N GLN A 16 -1.59 1.57 -14.71
CA GLN A 16 -1.84 0.56 -13.67
C GLN A 16 -0.58 0.25 -12.88
N ASP A 17 0.56 0.10 -13.56
CA ASP A 17 1.83 -0.18 -12.88
C ASP A 17 2.28 1.00 -12.01
N ILE A 18 2.11 2.24 -12.47
CA ILE A 18 2.40 3.45 -11.69
C ILE A 18 1.50 3.51 -10.45
N ALA A 19 0.20 3.24 -10.61
CA ALA A 19 -0.76 3.26 -9.51
C ALA A 19 -0.39 2.21 -8.45
N ALA A 20 -0.01 1.00 -8.88
CA ALA A 20 0.44 -0.05 -7.96
C ALA A 20 1.72 0.38 -7.22
N GLY A 21 2.67 1.00 -7.92
CA GLY A 21 3.89 1.53 -7.32
C GLY A 21 3.63 2.61 -6.28
N ALA A 22 2.63 3.46 -6.52
CA ALA A 22 2.26 4.54 -5.60
C ALA A 22 1.72 4.02 -4.26
N LEU A 23 1.29 2.76 -4.18
CA LEU A 23 0.86 2.13 -2.93
C LEU A 23 2.02 1.79 -1.99
N ILE A 24 3.24 1.69 -2.50
CA ILE A 24 4.39 1.28 -1.68
C ILE A 24 4.56 2.18 -0.43
N PRO A 25 4.57 3.53 -0.53
CA PRO A 25 4.65 4.37 0.65
C PRO A 25 3.48 4.18 1.61
N MET A 26 2.26 4.01 1.09
CA MET A 26 1.06 3.83 1.90
C MET A 26 1.11 2.52 2.67
N MET A 27 1.55 1.44 2.04
CA MET A 27 1.72 0.14 2.69
C MET A 27 2.82 0.18 3.75
N ARG A 28 3.93 0.86 3.45
CA ARG A 28 5.03 1.05 4.40
C ARG A 28 4.59 1.82 5.65
N ILE A 29 3.85 2.91 5.46
CA ILE A 29 3.30 3.69 6.58
C ILE A 29 2.35 2.83 7.41
N GLY A 30 1.48 2.09 6.76
CA GLY A 30 0.54 1.19 7.44
C GLY A 30 1.24 0.14 8.28
N ASP A 31 2.33 -0.43 7.77
CA ASP A 31 3.14 -1.41 8.48
C ASP A 31 3.89 -0.79 9.67
N GLU A 32 4.65 0.25 9.41
CA GLU A 32 5.50 0.89 10.45
C GLU A 32 4.69 1.49 11.60
N LEU A 33 3.53 2.08 11.30
CA LEU A 33 2.64 2.65 12.31
C LEU A 33 1.60 1.65 12.84
N ARG A 34 1.63 0.42 12.35
CA ARG A 34 0.71 -0.66 12.74
C ARG A 34 -0.75 -0.30 12.51
N LEU A 35 -1.04 0.41 11.43
CA LEU A 35 -2.40 0.88 11.16
C LEU A 35 -3.35 -0.25 10.82
N PHE A 36 -2.87 -1.32 10.17
CA PHE A 36 -3.70 -2.48 9.84
C PHE A 36 -4.17 -3.19 11.12
N GLU A 37 -3.26 -3.44 12.06
CA GLU A 37 -3.60 -4.05 13.35
C GLU A 37 -4.60 -3.18 14.12
N LYS A 38 -4.34 -1.88 14.17
CA LYS A 38 -5.21 -0.93 14.87
C LYS A 38 -6.61 -0.89 14.25
N LEU A 39 -6.69 -0.83 12.91
CA LEU A 39 -7.98 -0.82 12.24
C LEU A 39 -8.75 -2.13 12.46
N TYR A 40 -8.07 -3.26 12.39
CA TYR A 40 -8.68 -4.56 12.65
C TYR A 40 -9.29 -4.63 14.05
N LYS A 41 -8.56 -4.12 15.04
CA LYS A 41 -9.03 -4.14 16.44
C LYS A 41 -10.18 -3.17 16.71
N PHE A 42 -10.20 -2.01 16.04
CA PHE A 42 -11.21 -0.97 16.29
C PHE A 42 -12.36 -0.97 15.29
N GLY A 43 -12.15 -1.52 14.11
CA GLY A 43 -13.16 -1.50 13.08
C GLY A 43 -14.38 -2.36 13.36
N PRO A 44 -15.51 -2.08 12.69
CA PRO A 44 -15.73 -0.97 11.77
C PRO A 44 -15.77 0.39 12.47
N CYS A 45 -15.17 1.40 11.86
CA CYS A 45 -15.15 2.76 12.41
C CYS A 45 -15.02 3.82 11.31
N SER A 46 -15.49 5.04 11.59
CA SER A 46 -15.27 6.18 10.70
C SER A 46 -13.80 6.62 10.72
N SER A 47 -13.38 7.35 9.70
CA SER A 47 -12.01 7.88 9.66
C SER A 47 -11.76 8.84 10.85
N ASP A 48 -12.74 9.66 11.20
CA ASP A 48 -12.64 10.58 12.33
C ASP A 48 -12.44 9.83 13.64
N ASN A 49 -13.28 8.85 13.93
CA ASN A 49 -13.18 8.05 15.13
C ASN A 49 -11.88 7.27 15.19
N PHE A 50 -11.43 6.74 14.07
CA PHE A 50 -10.15 6.03 13.99
C PHE A 50 -8.98 6.96 14.33
N SER A 51 -8.92 8.15 13.70
CA SER A 51 -7.84 9.11 13.96
C SER A 51 -7.79 9.57 15.41
N ILE A 52 -8.96 9.79 16.03
CA ILE A 52 -9.05 10.15 17.45
C ILE A 52 -8.54 8.99 18.31
N LYS A 53 -8.98 7.79 18.02
CA LYS A 53 -8.63 6.59 18.81
C LYS A 53 -7.13 6.31 18.81
N ILE A 54 -6.49 6.44 17.65
CA ILE A 54 -5.05 6.17 17.51
C ILE A 54 -4.18 7.41 17.73
N LYS A 55 -4.79 8.58 17.98
CA LYS A 55 -4.11 9.86 18.23
C LYS A 55 -3.17 10.27 17.09
N MET A 56 -3.66 10.19 15.87
CA MET A 56 -2.94 10.59 14.67
C MET A 56 -3.72 11.64 13.89
N ASP A 57 -3.04 12.35 13.00
CA ASP A 57 -3.62 13.44 12.23
C ASP A 57 -4.83 12.98 11.41
N LYS A 58 -5.95 13.69 11.57
CA LYS A 58 -7.24 13.37 10.97
C LYS A 58 -7.16 13.32 9.44
N ARG A 59 -6.51 14.31 8.83
CA ARG A 59 -6.44 14.43 7.38
C ARG A 59 -5.60 13.31 6.76
N TYR A 60 -4.43 13.06 7.33
CA TYR A 60 -3.53 12.01 6.81
C TYR A 60 -4.13 10.61 6.98
N ILE A 61 -4.77 10.34 8.12
CA ILE A 61 -5.44 9.05 8.35
C ILE A 61 -6.58 8.87 7.35
N ARG A 62 -7.37 9.90 7.08
CA ARG A 62 -8.44 9.84 6.08
C ARG A 62 -7.89 9.53 4.68
N GLU A 63 -6.83 10.21 4.27
CA GLU A 63 -6.20 9.98 2.97
C GLU A 63 -5.66 8.56 2.85
N TRP A 64 -5.05 8.04 3.92
CA TRP A 64 -4.55 6.67 3.97
C TRP A 64 -5.68 5.65 3.82
N LEU A 65 -6.74 5.81 4.60
CA LEU A 65 -7.92 4.93 4.52
C LEU A 65 -8.57 4.95 3.13
N LEU A 66 -8.73 6.13 2.55
CA LEU A 66 -9.34 6.28 1.22
C LEU A 66 -8.47 5.65 0.13
N ALA A 67 -7.16 5.88 0.17
CA ALA A 67 -6.24 5.32 -0.81
C ALA A 67 -6.26 3.78 -0.78
N LEU A 68 -6.21 3.19 0.40
CA LEU A 68 -6.21 1.73 0.52
C LEU A 68 -7.57 1.10 0.30
N SER A 69 -8.65 1.84 0.56
CA SER A 69 -10.02 1.39 0.20
C SER A 69 -10.19 1.38 -1.32
N ALA A 70 -9.71 2.41 -2.01
CA ALA A 70 -9.74 2.47 -3.47
C ALA A 70 -8.93 1.33 -4.11
N ALA A 71 -7.86 0.90 -3.45
CA ALA A 71 -7.01 -0.22 -3.88
C ALA A 71 -7.53 -1.59 -3.42
N SER A 72 -8.67 -1.64 -2.74
CA SER A 72 -9.32 -2.87 -2.25
C SER A 72 -8.55 -3.59 -1.14
N TYR A 73 -7.68 -2.91 -0.42
CA TYR A 73 -6.99 -3.47 0.74
C TYR A 73 -7.70 -3.22 2.07
N ILE A 74 -8.59 -2.23 2.09
CA ILE A 74 -9.44 -1.91 3.25
C ILE A 74 -10.89 -1.89 2.77
N ASN A 75 -11.79 -2.38 3.59
CA ASN A 75 -13.22 -2.37 3.29
C ASN A 75 -13.84 -1.05 3.70
N TYR A 76 -14.69 -0.50 2.86
CA TYR A 76 -15.47 0.70 3.14
C TYR A 76 -16.95 0.41 2.92
N ASN A 77 -17.76 0.77 3.91
CA ASN A 77 -19.22 0.68 3.81
C ASN A 77 -19.79 2.08 3.55
N PRO A 78 -20.32 2.35 2.34
CA PRO A 78 -20.83 3.69 2.02
C PRO A 78 -22.11 4.07 2.79
N GLU A 79 -22.87 3.09 3.29
CA GLU A 79 -24.08 3.35 4.08
C GLU A 79 -23.76 3.86 5.47
N THR A 80 -22.74 3.30 6.10
CA THR A 80 -22.32 3.69 7.47
C THR A 80 -21.11 4.62 7.48
N GLU A 81 -20.45 4.80 6.33
CA GLU A 81 -19.19 5.54 6.19
C GLU A 81 -18.08 4.99 7.10
N GLU A 82 -18.08 3.68 7.30
CA GLU A 82 -17.11 3.01 8.16
C GLU A 82 -16.11 2.17 7.37
N PHE A 83 -14.87 2.15 7.89
CA PHE A 83 -13.76 1.35 7.38
C PHE A 83 -13.52 0.15 8.27
N SER A 84 -13.11 -0.96 7.68
CA SER A 84 -12.82 -2.19 8.41
C SER A 84 -11.85 -3.08 7.65
N LEU A 85 -11.28 -4.06 8.37
CA LEU A 85 -10.53 -5.17 7.78
C LEU A 85 -11.22 -6.48 8.08
N SER A 86 -11.26 -7.35 7.07
CA SER A 86 -11.64 -8.75 7.26
C SER A 86 -10.49 -9.53 7.94
N ASP A 87 -10.80 -10.73 8.41
CA ASP A 87 -9.78 -11.62 8.97
C ASP A 87 -8.69 -11.94 7.94
N GLU A 88 -9.08 -12.13 6.69
CA GLU A 88 -8.15 -12.43 5.58
C GLU A 88 -7.24 -11.25 5.29
N GLN A 89 -7.78 -10.04 5.24
CA GLN A 89 -6.97 -8.83 5.03
C GLN A 89 -5.98 -8.64 6.18
N TYR A 90 -6.42 -8.81 7.40
CA TYR A 90 -5.54 -8.71 8.57
C TYR A 90 -4.43 -9.77 8.55
N SER A 91 -4.78 -11.01 8.20
CA SER A 91 -3.82 -12.10 8.11
C SER A 91 -2.66 -11.80 7.15
N VAL A 92 -2.95 -11.10 6.04
CA VAL A 92 -1.95 -10.78 4.99
C VAL A 92 -1.20 -9.49 5.29
N LEU A 93 -1.85 -8.52 5.95
CA LEU A 93 -1.34 -7.15 6.03
C LEU A 93 -0.89 -6.72 7.44
N GLY A 94 -1.38 -7.34 8.50
CA GLY A 94 -1.16 -6.80 9.84
C GLY A 94 -0.86 -7.79 10.95
N ASP A 95 -1.12 -9.06 10.75
CA ASP A 95 -0.93 -10.09 11.79
C ASP A 95 0.49 -10.65 11.72
N GLU A 96 1.33 -10.22 12.65
CA GLU A 96 2.73 -10.67 12.72
C GLU A 96 2.89 -12.16 12.99
N ASP A 97 1.88 -12.80 13.55
CA ASP A 97 1.90 -14.24 13.84
C ASP A 97 1.35 -15.08 12.68
N SER A 98 0.83 -14.42 11.64
CA SER A 98 0.26 -15.12 10.50
C SER A 98 1.33 -15.67 9.55
N ILE A 99 1.17 -16.92 9.16
CA ILE A 99 2.03 -17.53 8.11
C ILE A 99 1.73 -16.95 6.72
N SER A 100 0.62 -16.22 6.58
CA SER A 100 0.21 -15.59 5.32
C SER A 100 0.64 -14.14 5.19
N LEU A 101 1.38 -13.61 6.16
CA LEU A 101 1.79 -12.22 6.19
C LEU A 101 2.70 -11.88 5.00
N MET A 102 2.32 -10.86 4.23
CA MET A 102 3.06 -10.43 3.04
C MET A 102 3.47 -8.96 3.06
N ILE A 103 3.12 -8.20 4.10
CA ILE A 103 3.37 -6.75 4.13
C ILE A 103 4.85 -6.41 3.98
N GLY A 104 5.75 -7.26 4.45
CA GLY A 104 7.19 -7.07 4.33
C GLY A 104 7.72 -7.00 2.89
N GLY A 105 6.96 -7.49 1.92
CA GLY A 105 7.32 -7.37 0.51
C GLY A 105 7.43 -5.93 0.04
N PHE A 106 6.63 -5.02 0.61
CA PHE A 106 6.70 -3.60 0.29
C PHE A 106 7.97 -2.95 0.83
N GLU A 107 8.48 -3.40 1.96
CA GLU A 107 9.78 -2.97 2.47
C GLU A 107 10.91 -3.37 1.52
N ASN A 108 10.89 -4.57 1.02
CA ASN A 108 11.87 -5.05 0.03
C ASN A 108 11.84 -4.21 -1.24
N LEU A 109 10.65 -3.87 -1.74
CA LEU A 109 10.48 -2.99 -2.90
C LEU A 109 11.03 -1.59 -2.63
N ALA A 110 10.75 -1.03 -1.46
CA ALA A 110 11.27 0.28 -1.07
C ALA A 110 12.80 0.26 -1.02
N GLY A 111 13.39 -0.81 -0.52
CA GLY A 111 14.84 -1.01 -0.54
C GLY A 111 15.42 -1.04 -1.93
N ALA A 112 14.77 -1.74 -2.86
CA ALA A 112 15.18 -1.78 -4.26
C ALA A 112 15.12 -0.40 -4.91
N ILE A 113 14.05 0.37 -4.65
CA ILE A 113 13.90 1.74 -5.15
C ILE A 113 15.03 2.65 -4.60
N HIS A 114 15.31 2.53 -3.31
CA HIS A 114 16.37 3.31 -2.66
C HIS A 114 17.75 3.02 -3.28
N ASN A 115 17.97 1.79 -3.74
CA ASN A 115 19.25 1.34 -4.29
C ASN A 115 19.34 1.42 -5.82
N VAL A 116 18.37 2.05 -6.49
CA VAL A 116 18.31 2.12 -7.96
C VAL A 116 19.63 2.64 -8.58
N ASP A 117 20.24 3.66 -7.99
CA ASP A 117 21.49 4.22 -8.54
C ASP A 117 22.64 3.23 -8.48
N LYS A 118 22.71 2.43 -7.42
CA LYS A 118 23.71 1.36 -7.29
C LYS A 118 23.48 0.25 -8.33
N ILE A 119 22.22 -0.14 -8.51
CA ILE A 119 21.83 -1.16 -9.48
C ILE A 119 22.16 -0.67 -10.89
N LYS A 120 21.86 0.58 -11.20
CA LYS A 120 22.19 1.21 -12.49
C LYS A 120 23.70 1.15 -12.78
N ALA A 121 24.53 1.45 -11.77
CA ALA A 121 25.98 1.33 -11.89
C ALA A 121 26.41 -0.11 -12.23
N ASN A 122 25.74 -1.12 -11.67
CA ASN A 122 26.02 -2.51 -11.95
C ASN A 122 25.72 -2.89 -13.40
N PHE A 123 24.70 -2.28 -14.02
CA PHE A 123 24.44 -2.44 -15.45
C PHE A 123 25.61 -1.96 -16.31
N LEU A 124 26.30 -0.92 -15.86
CA LEU A 124 27.40 -0.33 -16.62
C LEU A 124 28.73 -1.08 -16.43
N ASN A 125 28.97 -1.66 -15.27
CA ASN A 125 30.27 -2.28 -14.93
C ASN A 125 30.22 -3.81 -14.76
N GLY A 126 29.02 -4.42 -14.75
CA GLY A 126 28.87 -5.87 -14.62
C GLY A 126 29.20 -6.44 -13.25
N LYS A 127 29.40 -5.60 -12.24
CA LYS A 127 29.70 -6.03 -10.87
C LYS A 127 28.40 -6.18 -10.08
N GLY A 128 28.39 -7.14 -9.14
CA GLY A 128 27.26 -7.25 -8.20
C GLY A 128 27.34 -6.18 -7.11
N THR A 129 26.23 -6.03 -6.39
CA THR A 129 26.20 -5.25 -5.14
C THR A 129 26.48 -6.20 -3.97
N ASP A 130 27.34 -5.75 -3.06
CA ASP A 130 27.58 -6.45 -1.80
C ASP A 130 26.44 -6.21 -0.78
#